data_0954d66cc2234f1447d9420125905bb9
#
_entry.id   0954d66cc2234f1447d9420125905bb9
#
_cell.length_a   1.000
_cell.length_b   1.000
_cell.length_c   1.000
_cell.angle_alpha   90.00
_cell.angle_beta   90.00
_cell.angle_gamma   90.00
#
_symmetry.space_group_name_H-M   'P 1'
#
loop_
_entity.id
_entity.type
_entity.pdbx_description
1 polymer ?
#
loop_
_entity_poly.entity_id
_entity_poly.type
_entity_poly.pdbx_seq_one_letter_code
_entity_poly.pdbx_strand_id
1 'polypeptide(L)'
;LDRVVVKINPDATNLLIGLERGEVGALPFMSEPTILRRAKDNPGITMSSRGYEGIGALSWLAFNTARKPLDDVRVRQAIAYAIDKNFITKALNAGFAKPADGPIVASSPFATQDLKKYPLDLKKAEQLLDEAGFKKDGKGERLSLTVDYMPGSDVQGKNVAEYLRSQLKKVGVTVQVRASPDFPTWAKRIASHDFDMTTDIVFNWGDPVIGVHRTYLSSNIRDIIWTNTQSYRNAKVDAVLAQAGTETDEAKRRALYAEFQQQVTEDLPIDFLTVIPYHTLSSRKVHGLPEGIWGVLSPLDDTYLQ
;
A
#
# COMPACT_ATOMS: atom_id res chain seq x y z
N LEU A 1 14.56 5.78 -31.31
CA LEU A 1 13.23 5.34 -31.83
C LEU A 1 12.57 6.49 -32.58
N ASP A 2 11.99 6.18 -33.77
CA ASP A 2 11.26 7.21 -34.56
C ASP A 2 9.84 7.42 -34.02
N ARG A 3 9.29 6.43 -33.33
CA ARG A 3 7.93 6.47 -32.80
C ARG A 3 7.75 5.51 -31.64
N VAL A 4 7.00 5.93 -30.63
CA VAL A 4 6.48 5.09 -29.53
C VAL A 4 4.97 4.98 -29.67
N VAL A 5 4.41 3.77 -29.55
CA VAL A 5 2.97 3.51 -29.58
C VAL A 5 2.57 2.92 -28.25
N VAL A 6 1.69 3.62 -27.52
CA VAL A 6 1.12 3.13 -26.26
C VAL A 6 -0.19 2.41 -26.57
N LYS A 7 -0.25 1.13 -26.19
CA LYS A 7 -1.46 0.29 -26.28
C LYS A 7 -2.06 0.13 -24.88
N ILE A 8 -3.30 0.53 -24.70
CA ILE A 8 -4.01 0.38 -23.40
C ILE A 8 -4.80 -0.91 -23.43
N ASN A 9 -4.53 -1.78 -22.46
CA ASN A 9 -5.29 -3.02 -22.24
C ASN A 9 -5.42 -3.24 -20.73
N PRO A 10 -6.64 -3.40 -20.17
CA PRO A 10 -6.83 -3.62 -18.74
C PRO A 10 -6.48 -5.05 -18.27
N ASP A 11 -6.32 -6.00 -19.18
CA ASP A 11 -6.03 -7.40 -18.86
C ASP A 11 -4.52 -7.66 -18.89
N ALA A 12 -3.94 -7.93 -17.72
CA ALA A 12 -2.51 -8.18 -17.56
C ALA A 12 -2.04 -9.46 -18.28
N THR A 13 -2.90 -10.47 -18.42
CA THR A 13 -2.56 -11.71 -19.14
C THR A 13 -2.44 -11.44 -20.62
N ASN A 14 -3.38 -10.68 -21.19
CA ASN A 14 -3.33 -10.28 -22.60
C ASN A 14 -2.12 -9.39 -22.91
N LEU A 15 -1.75 -8.49 -21.96
CA LEU A 15 -0.54 -7.69 -22.08
C LEU A 15 0.71 -8.58 -22.15
N LEU A 16 0.84 -9.56 -21.24
CA LEU A 16 1.98 -10.48 -21.25
C LEU A 16 2.04 -11.33 -22.54
N ILE A 17 0.90 -11.83 -23.01
CA ILE A 17 0.83 -12.56 -24.31
C ILE A 17 1.29 -11.65 -25.46
N GLY A 18 0.90 -10.38 -25.46
CA GLY A 18 1.35 -9.39 -26.46
C GLY A 18 2.87 -9.18 -26.42
N LEU A 19 3.47 -9.14 -25.20
CA LEU A 19 4.93 -9.07 -25.03
C LEU A 19 5.63 -10.33 -25.56
N GLU A 20 5.11 -11.51 -25.21
CA GLU A 20 5.66 -12.80 -25.67
C GLU A 20 5.61 -12.98 -27.19
N ARG A 21 4.59 -12.42 -27.84
CA ARG A 21 4.43 -12.43 -29.31
C ARG A 21 5.19 -11.31 -30.02
N GLY A 22 5.80 -10.39 -29.27
CA GLY A 22 6.48 -9.23 -29.84
C GLY A 22 5.54 -8.14 -30.36
N GLU A 23 4.25 -8.17 -30.01
CA GLU A 23 3.26 -7.13 -30.36
C GLU A 23 3.46 -5.85 -29.56
N VAL A 24 4.09 -5.95 -28.39
CA VAL A 24 4.55 -4.85 -27.54
C VAL A 24 5.98 -5.11 -27.09
N GLY A 25 6.76 -4.04 -26.89
CA GLY A 25 8.17 -4.15 -26.49
C GLY A 25 8.38 -4.13 -24.98
N ALA A 26 7.50 -3.44 -24.23
CA ALA A 26 7.63 -3.30 -22.77
C ALA A 26 6.27 -3.14 -22.08
N LEU A 27 6.17 -3.59 -20.83
CA LEU A 27 5.03 -3.49 -19.93
C LEU A 27 5.50 -2.92 -18.59
N PRO A 28 5.25 -1.66 -18.29
CA PRO A 28 5.58 -1.05 -16.99
C PRO A 28 4.52 -1.38 -15.94
N PHE A 29 4.88 -1.15 -14.67
CA PHE A 29 3.99 -1.26 -13.50
C PHE A 29 3.33 -2.63 -13.31
N MET A 30 3.98 -3.69 -13.76
CA MET A 30 3.48 -5.05 -13.54
C MET A 30 3.78 -5.49 -12.10
N SER A 31 2.74 -5.94 -11.38
CA SER A 31 2.85 -6.39 -9.98
C SER A 31 2.09 -7.70 -9.71
N GLU A 32 1.29 -8.18 -10.66
CA GLU A 32 0.52 -9.41 -10.50
C GLU A 32 1.44 -10.64 -10.39
N PRO A 33 1.37 -11.43 -9.30
CA PRO A 33 2.32 -12.51 -9.03
C PRO A 33 2.37 -13.61 -10.10
N THR A 34 1.23 -13.92 -10.72
CA THR A 34 1.13 -14.90 -11.80
C THR A 34 1.86 -14.44 -13.05
N ILE A 35 1.73 -13.12 -13.36
CA ILE A 35 2.41 -12.49 -14.49
C ILE A 35 3.92 -12.43 -14.25
N LEU A 36 4.33 -11.97 -13.05
CA LEU A 36 5.75 -11.89 -12.69
C LEU A 36 6.43 -13.27 -12.71
N ARG A 37 5.75 -14.30 -12.22
CA ARG A 37 6.27 -15.67 -12.26
C ARG A 37 6.47 -16.16 -13.70
N ARG A 38 5.44 -16.01 -14.55
CA ARG A 38 5.52 -16.41 -15.96
C ARG A 38 6.59 -15.64 -16.72
N ALA A 39 6.71 -14.34 -16.47
CA ALA A 39 7.76 -13.51 -17.08
C ALA A 39 9.15 -13.92 -16.61
N LYS A 40 9.33 -14.23 -15.32
CA LYS A 40 10.61 -14.69 -14.74
C LYS A 40 11.11 -15.98 -15.39
N ASP A 41 10.19 -16.89 -15.72
CA ASP A 41 10.50 -18.20 -16.32
C ASP A 41 10.67 -18.10 -17.85
N ASN A 42 10.40 -16.96 -18.48
CA ASN A 42 10.53 -16.77 -19.92
C ASN A 42 11.89 -16.17 -20.30
N PRO A 43 12.77 -16.92 -21.00
CA PRO A 43 14.12 -16.44 -21.36
C PRO A 43 14.12 -15.27 -22.36
N GLY A 44 12.99 -15.00 -23.04
CA GLY A 44 12.84 -13.87 -23.97
C GLY A 44 12.48 -12.54 -23.30
N ILE A 45 12.22 -12.56 -21.96
CA ILE A 45 11.78 -11.41 -21.20
C ILE A 45 12.85 -10.98 -20.20
N THR A 46 13.08 -9.69 -20.10
CA THR A 46 13.82 -9.04 -19.01
C THR A 46 12.85 -8.47 -18.00
N MET A 47 13.14 -8.65 -16.72
CA MET A 47 12.34 -8.12 -15.61
C MET A 47 13.20 -7.21 -14.76
N SER A 48 12.84 -5.92 -14.64
CA SER A 48 13.54 -4.90 -13.83
C SER A 48 12.61 -4.25 -12.82
N SER A 49 13.06 -4.11 -11.58
CA SER A 49 12.37 -3.34 -10.53
C SER A 49 13.00 -1.96 -10.32
N ARG A 50 14.02 -1.58 -11.08
CA ARG A 50 14.73 -0.31 -10.95
C ARG A 50 13.82 0.89 -11.21
N GLY A 51 13.96 1.94 -10.40
CA GLY A 51 13.16 3.14 -10.44
C GLY A 51 11.89 3.08 -9.57
N TYR A 52 11.32 1.89 -9.37
CA TYR A 52 10.10 1.74 -8.56
C TYR A 52 10.32 1.96 -7.06
N GLU A 53 11.54 1.78 -6.57
CA GLU A 53 11.95 2.16 -5.22
C GLU A 53 11.80 3.65 -4.94
N GLY A 54 11.94 4.50 -5.96
CA GLY A 54 11.73 5.94 -5.85
C GLY A 54 10.24 6.34 -5.85
N ILE A 55 9.37 5.55 -6.51
CA ILE A 55 7.91 5.71 -6.40
C ILE A 55 7.45 5.35 -5.00
N GLY A 56 8.05 4.32 -4.40
CA GLY A 56 7.76 3.89 -3.06
C GLY A 56 6.29 3.50 -2.87
N ALA A 57 5.81 2.56 -3.69
CA ALA A 57 4.43 2.10 -3.65
C ALA A 57 4.17 1.22 -2.43
N LEU A 58 3.19 1.59 -1.59
CA LEU A 58 2.75 0.88 -0.40
C LEU A 58 1.32 0.40 -0.56
N SER A 59 1.08 -0.86 -0.22
CA SER A 59 -0.26 -1.39 0.06
C SER A 59 -0.52 -1.32 1.56
N TRP A 60 -1.70 -0.89 1.96
CA TRP A 60 -2.07 -0.66 3.33
C TRP A 60 -3.52 -1.04 3.66
N LEU A 61 -3.81 -1.11 4.96
CA LEU A 61 -5.15 -1.15 5.52
C LEU A 61 -5.37 0.14 6.29
N ALA A 62 -6.17 1.07 5.77
CA ALA A 62 -6.55 2.30 6.45
C ALA A 62 -7.77 2.08 7.34
N PHE A 63 -7.76 2.70 8.52
CA PHE A 63 -8.84 2.69 9.49
C PHE A 63 -9.53 4.06 9.53
N ASN A 64 -10.84 4.12 9.49
CA ASN A 64 -11.55 5.38 9.73
C ASN A 64 -11.53 5.70 11.24
N THR A 65 -10.56 6.53 11.64
CA THR A 65 -10.33 6.84 13.06
C THR A 65 -11.41 7.75 13.70
N ALA A 66 -12.33 8.28 12.90
CA ALA A 66 -13.49 9.03 13.40
C ALA A 66 -14.70 8.13 13.68
N ARG A 67 -14.66 6.83 13.33
CA ARG A 67 -15.78 5.88 13.51
C ARG A 67 -15.49 4.89 14.64
N LYS A 68 -16.49 4.68 15.49
CA LYS A 68 -16.45 3.57 16.46
C LYS A 68 -16.57 2.23 15.74
N PRO A 69 -15.82 1.22 16.21
CA PRO A 69 -14.89 1.21 17.35
C PRO A 69 -13.45 1.59 16.98
N LEU A 70 -13.20 2.03 15.75
CA LEU A 70 -11.86 2.31 15.23
C LEU A 70 -11.28 3.66 15.71
N ASP A 71 -12.06 4.47 16.45
CA ASP A 71 -11.56 5.62 17.21
C ASP A 71 -10.65 5.20 18.37
N ASP A 72 -10.81 3.97 18.89
CA ASP A 72 -9.92 3.41 19.91
C ASP A 72 -8.66 2.78 19.25
N VAL A 73 -7.49 3.30 19.60
CA VAL A 73 -6.20 2.81 19.10
C VAL A 73 -5.97 1.32 19.44
N ARG A 74 -6.47 0.84 20.59
CA ARG A 74 -6.33 -0.56 21.00
C ARG A 74 -7.03 -1.50 20.03
N VAL A 75 -8.17 -1.11 19.48
CA VAL A 75 -8.88 -1.89 18.46
C VAL A 75 -8.07 -1.96 17.17
N ARG A 76 -7.50 -0.83 16.71
CA ARG A 76 -6.65 -0.80 15.51
C ARG A 76 -5.39 -1.65 15.68
N GLN A 77 -4.73 -1.52 16.84
CA GLN A 77 -3.55 -2.32 17.18
C GLN A 77 -3.89 -3.82 17.29
N ALA A 78 -5.05 -4.18 17.84
CA ALA A 78 -5.51 -5.56 17.90
C ALA A 78 -5.69 -6.15 16.48
N ILE A 79 -6.27 -5.39 15.57
CA ILE A 79 -6.42 -5.80 14.17
C ILE A 79 -5.04 -6.02 13.54
N ALA A 80 -4.09 -5.11 13.74
CA ALA A 80 -2.72 -5.23 13.19
C ALA A 80 -1.98 -6.46 13.76
N TYR A 81 -2.07 -6.74 15.07
CA TYR A 81 -1.51 -7.96 15.66
C TYR A 81 -2.17 -9.24 15.15
N ALA A 82 -3.38 -9.18 14.63
CA ALA A 82 -4.06 -10.35 14.07
C ALA A 82 -3.68 -10.61 12.60
N ILE A 83 -2.98 -9.70 11.92
CA ILE A 83 -2.62 -9.82 10.50
C ILE A 83 -1.26 -10.50 10.35
N ASP A 84 -1.20 -11.57 9.55
CA ASP A 84 0.05 -12.21 9.13
C ASP A 84 0.58 -11.58 7.83
N LYS A 85 1.48 -10.62 7.97
CA LYS A 85 2.13 -9.96 6.81
C LYS A 85 3.00 -10.93 6.00
N ASN A 86 3.51 -12.00 6.62
CA ASN A 86 4.25 -13.04 5.90
C ASN A 86 3.32 -13.84 4.96
N PHE A 87 2.08 -14.10 5.37
CA PHE A 87 1.10 -14.71 4.47
C PHE A 87 0.82 -13.81 3.27
N ILE A 88 0.62 -12.51 3.50
CA ILE A 88 0.37 -11.55 2.41
C ILE A 88 1.56 -11.51 1.44
N THR A 89 2.79 -11.43 1.94
CA THR A 89 3.99 -11.33 1.08
C THR A 89 4.33 -12.63 0.38
N LYS A 90 4.30 -13.77 1.11
CA LYS A 90 4.75 -15.08 0.59
C LYS A 90 3.67 -15.83 -0.18
N ALA A 91 2.43 -15.83 0.33
CA ALA A 91 1.34 -16.56 -0.31
C ALA A 91 0.61 -15.71 -1.35
N LEU A 92 0.06 -14.54 -0.97
CA LEU A 92 -0.71 -13.72 -1.90
C LEU A 92 0.18 -13.09 -2.98
N ASN A 93 1.36 -12.61 -2.62
CA ASN A 93 2.31 -11.98 -3.55
C ASN A 93 3.40 -12.94 -4.08
N ALA A 94 3.28 -14.25 -3.85
CA ALA A 94 4.21 -15.28 -4.30
C ALA A 94 5.70 -14.98 -3.99
N GLY A 95 5.98 -14.23 -2.92
CA GLY A 95 7.32 -13.83 -2.50
C GLY A 95 7.93 -12.66 -3.26
N PHE A 96 7.22 -12.04 -4.21
CA PHE A 96 7.70 -10.85 -4.91
C PHE A 96 7.64 -9.59 -4.06
N ALA A 97 6.63 -9.44 -3.19
CA ALA A 97 6.48 -8.28 -2.31
C ALA A 97 7.37 -8.39 -1.06
N LYS A 98 7.70 -7.24 -0.47
CA LYS A 98 8.34 -7.13 0.83
C LYS A 98 7.33 -6.60 1.86
N PRO A 99 7.42 -6.97 3.14
CA PRO A 99 6.57 -6.37 4.17
C PRO A 99 6.90 -4.87 4.31
N ALA A 100 5.89 -4.08 4.65
CA ALA A 100 6.03 -2.66 4.99
C ALA A 100 5.72 -2.46 6.48
N ASP A 101 6.56 -1.68 7.17
CA ASP A 101 6.43 -1.44 8.61
C ASP A 101 6.01 0.00 8.94
N GLY A 102 6.08 0.92 7.98
CA GLY A 102 5.82 2.34 8.23
C GLY A 102 5.36 3.14 7.00
N PRO A 103 5.08 4.42 7.21
CA PRO A 103 4.53 5.32 6.19
C PRO A 103 5.55 5.73 5.10
N ILE A 104 6.83 5.51 5.34
CA ILE A 104 7.91 5.81 4.41
C ILE A 104 8.62 4.51 4.04
N VAL A 105 8.75 4.23 2.74
CA VAL A 105 9.41 3.01 2.26
C VAL A 105 10.87 2.95 2.67
N ALA A 106 11.36 1.76 2.97
CA ALA A 106 12.72 1.54 3.48
C ALA A 106 13.85 2.00 2.52
N SER A 107 13.54 2.18 1.24
CA SER A 107 14.49 2.74 0.24
C SER A 107 14.68 4.26 0.36
N SER A 108 13.78 4.96 1.07
CA SER A 108 13.87 6.40 1.26
C SER A 108 14.99 6.75 2.26
N PRO A 109 15.77 7.83 2.03
CA PRO A 109 16.73 8.33 2.99
C PRO A 109 16.11 8.85 4.29
N PHE A 110 14.78 9.07 4.30
CA PHE A 110 14.02 9.52 5.46
C PHE A 110 13.34 8.38 6.24
N ALA A 111 13.52 7.12 5.81
CA ALA A 111 13.00 5.97 6.55
C ALA A 111 13.76 5.73 7.85
N THR A 112 13.05 5.29 8.90
CA THR A 112 13.65 4.78 10.14
C THR A 112 13.28 3.32 10.38
N GLN A 113 14.13 2.59 11.08
CA GLN A 113 13.85 1.21 11.52
C GLN A 113 13.29 1.17 12.95
N ASP A 114 13.35 2.28 13.68
CA ASP A 114 12.82 2.42 15.04
C ASP A 114 11.34 2.75 14.99
N LEU A 115 10.55 1.71 14.70
CA LEU A 115 9.11 1.79 14.53
C LEU A 115 8.40 0.81 15.46
N LYS A 116 7.22 1.17 15.90
CA LYS A 116 6.30 0.22 16.51
C LYS A 116 5.91 -0.85 15.48
N LYS A 117 6.20 -2.12 15.80
CA LYS A 117 5.89 -3.27 14.94
C LYS A 117 4.75 -4.10 15.52
N TYR A 118 3.98 -4.68 14.63
CA TYR A 118 2.83 -5.51 14.96
C TYR A 118 3.03 -6.93 14.37
N PRO A 119 3.93 -7.75 14.95
CA PRO A 119 4.06 -9.15 14.54
C PRO A 119 2.78 -9.91 14.85
N LEU A 120 2.48 -10.95 14.07
CA LEU A 120 1.31 -11.79 14.31
C LEU A 120 1.31 -12.32 15.75
N ASP A 121 0.33 -11.90 16.53
CA ASP A 121 0.09 -12.35 17.91
C ASP A 121 -1.42 -12.30 18.22
N LEU A 122 -2.11 -13.42 17.99
CA LEU A 122 -3.55 -13.51 18.23
C LEU A 122 -3.92 -13.32 19.70
N LYS A 123 -3.05 -13.74 20.65
CA LYS A 123 -3.31 -13.57 22.08
C LYS A 123 -3.26 -12.09 22.47
N LYS A 124 -2.25 -11.37 21.94
CA LYS A 124 -2.15 -9.92 22.17
C LYS A 124 -3.32 -9.17 21.53
N ALA A 125 -3.76 -9.58 20.34
CA ALA A 125 -4.94 -9.03 19.69
C ALA A 125 -6.20 -9.22 20.55
N GLU A 126 -6.45 -10.44 21.05
CA GLU A 126 -7.58 -10.73 21.94
C GLU A 126 -7.53 -9.90 23.22
N GLN A 127 -6.35 -9.81 23.87
CA GLN A 127 -6.14 -9.01 25.08
C GLN A 127 -6.52 -7.54 24.84
N LEU A 128 -6.04 -6.93 23.74
CA LEU A 128 -6.33 -5.53 23.42
C LEU A 128 -7.83 -5.29 23.16
N LEU A 129 -8.52 -6.25 22.51
CA LEU A 129 -9.97 -6.18 22.33
C LEU A 129 -10.71 -6.27 23.66
N ASP A 130 -10.28 -7.13 24.57
CA ASP A 130 -10.86 -7.24 25.93
C ASP A 130 -10.65 -5.94 26.73
N GLU A 131 -9.43 -5.36 26.69
CA GLU A 131 -9.09 -4.07 27.31
C GLU A 131 -9.88 -2.89 26.71
N ALA A 132 -10.21 -2.96 25.42
CA ALA A 132 -11.06 -1.99 24.75
C ALA A 132 -12.57 -2.18 25.04
N GLY A 133 -12.93 -3.24 25.78
CA GLY A 133 -14.31 -3.54 26.17
C GLY A 133 -15.07 -4.47 25.22
N PHE A 134 -14.43 -4.95 24.15
CA PHE A 134 -15.04 -5.86 23.17
C PHE A 134 -14.78 -7.32 23.54
N LYS A 135 -15.48 -7.82 24.55
CA LYS A 135 -15.40 -9.23 25.00
C LYS A 135 -16.14 -10.15 24.02
N LYS A 136 -15.70 -11.39 23.90
CA LYS A 136 -16.41 -12.44 23.14
C LYS A 136 -17.79 -12.70 23.74
N ASP A 137 -18.79 -12.75 22.89
CA ASP A 137 -20.13 -13.22 23.26
C ASP A 137 -20.20 -14.76 23.32
N GLY A 138 -21.40 -15.31 23.55
CA GLY A 138 -21.63 -16.76 23.60
C GLY A 138 -21.39 -17.49 22.28
N LYS A 139 -21.20 -16.79 21.17
CA LYS A 139 -20.86 -17.32 19.84
C LYS A 139 -19.39 -17.11 19.49
N GLY A 140 -18.62 -16.46 20.37
CA GLY A 140 -17.22 -16.12 20.13
C GLY A 140 -17.01 -14.84 19.32
N GLU A 141 -18.06 -14.07 19.08
CA GLU A 141 -18.01 -12.80 18.35
C GLU A 141 -17.80 -11.62 19.30
N ARG A 142 -17.12 -10.57 18.82
CA ARG A 142 -16.78 -9.35 19.59
C ARG A 142 -17.37 -8.10 18.95
N LEU A 143 -17.15 -7.93 17.65
CA LEU A 143 -17.59 -6.77 16.87
C LEU A 143 -17.63 -7.12 15.38
N SER A 144 -18.33 -6.28 14.61
CA SER A 144 -18.41 -6.41 13.17
C SER A 144 -17.94 -5.12 12.48
N LEU A 145 -17.14 -5.27 11.43
CA LEU A 145 -16.57 -4.18 10.62
C LEU A 145 -16.77 -4.47 9.14
N THR A 146 -16.77 -3.41 8.33
CA THR A 146 -16.69 -3.54 6.88
C THR A 146 -15.24 -3.31 6.42
N VAL A 147 -14.84 -3.98 5.34
CA VAL A 147 -13.62 -3.67 4.59
C VAL A 147 -13.95 -3.41 3.14
N ASP A 148 -13.65 -2.22 2.69
CA ASP A 148 -13.65 -1.84 1.29
C ASP A 148 -12.29 -2.15 0.66
N TYR A 149 -12.25 -2.33 -0.65
CA TYR A 149 -11.00 -2.47 -1.39
C TYR A 149 -11.05 -1.73 -2.72
N MET A 150 -9.90 -1.21 -3.14
CA MET A 150 -9.75 -0.54 -4.42
C MET A 150 -9.91 -1.56 -5.56
N PRO A 151 -10.85 -1.36 -6.50
CA PRO A 151 -10.99 -2.22 -7.67
C PRO A 151 -9.77 -2.11 -8.60
N GLY A 152 -9.53 -3.16 -9.39
CA GLY A 152 -8.49 -3.18 -10.43
C GLY A 152 -7.18 -3.87 -10.02
N SER A 153 -7.05 -4.32 -8.76
CA SER A 153 -5.99 -5.23 -8.34
C SER A 153 -6.56 -6.34 -7.46
N ASP A 154 -6.59 -7.56 -7.97
CA ASP A 154 -7.09 -8.69 -7.20
C ASP A 154 -6.20 -8.97 -5.98
N VAL A 155 -4.88 -8.90 -6.15
CA VAL A 155 -3.93 -9.27 -5.09
C VAL A 155 -3.89 -8.22 -3.98
N GLN A 156 -3.76 -6.94 -4.31
CA GLN A 156 -3.64 -5.87 -3.31
C GLN A 156 -5.00 -5.42 -2.75
N GLY A 157 -6.09 -5.71 -3.45
CA GLY A 157 -7.45 -5.39 -3.06
C GLY A 157 -8.23 -6.59 -2.55
N LYS A 158 -8.97 -7.26 -3.45
CA LYS A 158 -9.92 -8.33 -3.12
C LYS A 158 -9.32 -9.47 -2.30
N ASN A 159 -8.16 -10.01 -2.69
CA ASN A 159 -7.57 -11.16 -2.00
C ASN A 159 -7.11 -10.80 -0.58
N VAL A 160 -6.58 -9.58 -0.38
CA VAL A 160 -6.25 -9.08 0.96
C VAL A 160 -7.52 -8.89 1.79
N ALA A 161 -8.59 -8.30 1.24
CA ALA A 161 -9.86 -8.12 1.95
C ALA A 161 -10.47 -9.48 2.39
N GLU A 162 -10.46 -10.49 1.51
CA GLU A 162 -10.94 -11.84 1.81
C GLU A 162 -10.05 -12.56 2.85
N TYR A 163 -8.73 -12.35 2.77
CA TYR A 163 -7.81 -12.82 3.79
C TYR A 163 -8.12 -12.18 5.15
N LEU A 164 -8.30 -10.85 5.21
CA LEU A 164 -8.67 -10.15 6.45
C LEU A 164 -9.95 -10.70 7.07
N ARG A 165 -10.98 -10.98 6.25
CA ARG A 165 -12.22 -11.60 6.71
C ARG A 165 -11.98 -12.92 7.44
N SER A 166 -11.18 -13.79 6.86
CA SER A 166 -10.89 -15.10 7.46
C SER A 166 -9.96 -15.01 8.65
N GLN A 167 -8.98 -14.12 8.60
CA GLN A 167 -7.96 -13.98 9.62
C GLN A 167 -8.50 -13.30 10.89
N LEU A 168 -9.25 -12.23 10.76
CA LEU A 168 -9.80 -11.47 11.89
C LEU A 168 -10.91 -12.24 12.63
N LYS A 169 -11.58 -13.16 11.94
CA LYS A 169 -12.54 -14.06 12.58
C LYS A 169 -11.91 -14.88 13.70
N LYS A 170 -10.60 -15.20 13.63
CA LYS A 170 -9.88 -15.97 14.66
C LYS A 170 -9.85 -15.26 16.02
N VAL A 171 -9.92 -13.93 16.00
CA VAL A 171 -9.97 -13.11 17.23
C VAL A 171 -11.38 -12.55 17.53
N GLY A 172 -12.41 -13.09 16.87
CA GLY A 172 -13.80 -12.72 17.10
C GLY A 172 -14.27 -11.45 16.37
N VAL A 173 -13.49 -10.93 15.43
CA VAL A 173 -13.90 -9.78 14.60
C VAL A 173 -14.52 -10.30 13.29
N THR A 174 -15.82 -10.05 13.12
CA THR A 174 -16.53 -10.37 11.89
C THR A 174 -16.29 -9.26 10.87
N VAL A 175 -15.81 -9.61 9.68
CA VAL A 175 -15.53 -8.66 8.60
C VAL A 175 -16.44 -8.92 7.42
N GLN A 176 -17.18 -7.89 7.01
CA GLN A 176 -17.94 -7.88 5.77
C GLN A 176 -17.11 -7.22 4.67
N VAL A 177 -16.75 -7.98 3.64
CA VAL A 177 -16.06 -7.46 2.46
C VAL A 177 -17.07 -6.72 1.58
N ARG A 178 -16.83 -5.45 1.33
CA ARG A 178 -17.73 -4.57 0.57
C ARG A 178 -17.07 -4.18 -0.76
N ALA A 179 -17.41 -4.94 -1.80
CA ALA A 179 -16.97 -4.67 -3.16
C ALA A 179 -17.60 -3.40 -3.74
N SER A 180 -16.87 -2.70 -4.59
CA SER A 180 -17.40 -1.65 -5.45
C SER A 180 -17.36 -2.11 -6.92
N PRO A 181 -18.39 -1.78 -7.73
CA PRO A 181 -18.45 -2.22 -9.12
C PRO A 181 -17.33 -1.61 -9.98
N ASP A 182 -16.86 -0.43 -9.60
CA ASP A 182 -15.85 0.32 -10.32
C ASP A 182 -15.05 1.25 -9.38
N PHE A 183 -13.97 1.81 -9.91
CA PHE A 183 -13.11 2.75 -9.19
C PHE A 183 -13.85 4.04 -8.78
N PRO A 184 -14.66 4.73 -9.62
CA PRO A 184 -15.39 5.93 -9.20
C PRO A 184 -16.31 5.71 -8.01
N THR A 185 -17.01 4.57 -7.94
CA THR A 185 -17.91 4.22 -6.84
C THR A 185 -17.12 4.01 -5.54
N TRP A 186 -16.03 3.27 -5.59
CA TRP A 186 -15.12 3.11 -4.44
C TRP A 186 -14.55 4.47 -4.02
N ALA A 187 -14.00 5.25 -4.95
CA ALA A 187 -13.37 6.54 -4.70
C ALA A 187 -14.33 7.53 -4.01
N LYS A 188 -15.59 7.60 -4.48
CA LYS A 188 -16.63 8.43 -3.86
C LYS A 188 -16.91 8.01 -2.42
N ARG A 189 -17.00 6.70 -2.16
CA ARG A 189 -17.25 6.16 -0.82
C ARG A 189 -16.12 6.48 0.14
N ILE A 190 -14.87 6.29 -0.28
CA ILE A 190 -13.70 6.59 0.56
C ILE A 190 -13.55 8.10 0.77
N ALA A 191 -13.76 8.89 -0.28
CA ALA A 191 -13.72 10.36 -0.18
C ALA A 191 -14.76 10.92 0.78
N SER A 192 -15.96 10.33 0.84
CA SER A 192 -17.02 10.74 1.78
C SER A 192 -16.87 10.14 3.18
N HIS A 193 -15.75 9.48 3.49
CA HIS A 193 -15.47 8.82 4.77
C HIS A 193 -16.52 7.76 5.17
N ASP A 194 -17.25 7.18 4.20
CA ASP A 194 -18.25 6.13 4.43
C ASP A 194 -17.61 4.73 4.37
N PHE A 195 -16.69 4.45 5.27
CA PHE A 195 -16.05 3.14 5.43
C PHE A 195 -15.60 2.93 6.89
N ASP A 196 -15.41 1.68 7.29
CA ASP A 196 -14.72 1.34 8.53
C ASP A 196 -13.23 1.13 8.23
N MET A 197 -12.93 0.20 7.32
CA MET A 197 -11.58 -0.12 6.85
C MET A 197 -11.54 -0.12 5.33
N THR A 198 -10.40 0.25 4.75
CA THR A 198 -10.18 0.09 3.30
C THR A 198 -8.76 -0.34 3.00
N THR A 199 -8.61 -1.28 2.04
CA THR A 199 -7.30 -1.53 1.43
C THR A 199 -7.11 -0.58 0.26
N ASP A 200 -5.93 0.02 0.18
CA ASP A 200 -5.58 0.99 -0.84
C ASP A 200 -4.08 0.95 -1.14
N ILE A 201 -3.68 1.70 -2.13
CA ILE A 201 -2.29 1.84 -2.59
C ILE A 201 -1.92 3.32 -2.57
N VAL A 202 -0.77 3.64 -2.00
CA VAL A 202 -0.22 5.01 -2.01
C VAL A 202 1.22 5.00 -2.50
N PHE A 203 1.64 6.13 -3.06
CA PHE A 203 3.00 6.36 -3.54
C PHE A 203 3.70 7.42 -2.70
N ASN A 204 4.92 7.12 -2.24
CA ASN A 204 5.74 8.07 -1.48
C ASN A 204 6.40 9.17 -2.34
N TRP A 205 6.64 8.91 -3.64
CA TRP A 205 7.18 9.86 -4.61
C TRP A 205 8.53 10.50 -4.24
N GLY A 206 9.40 9.76 -3.60
CA GLY A 206 10.74 10.19 -3.22
C GLY A 206 10.77 11.14 -2.03
N ASP A 207 10.30 12.38 -2.16
CA ASP A 207 10.23 13.31 -1.03
C ASP A 207 8.92 13.17 -0.24
N PRO A 208 8.99 13.00 1.10
CA PRO A 208 7.80 12.83 1.93
C PRO A 208 6.79 13.99 1.89
N VAL A 209 7.23 15.23 1.56
CA VAL A 209 6.33 16.37 1.37
C VAL A 209 5.30 16.08 0.27
N ILE A 210 5.72 15.39 -0.80
CA ILE A 210 4.86 15.09 -1.94
C ILE A 210 3.91 13.92 -1.65
N GLY A 211 4.45 12.80 -1.16
CA GLY A 211 3.71 11.54 -1.07
C GLY A 211 3.12 11.24 0.31
N VAL A 212 3.71 11.78 1.39
CA VAL A 212 3.38 11.40 2.77
C VAL A 212 2.54 12.46 3.49
N HIS A 213 2.93 13.73 3.47
CA HIS A 213 2.24 14.79 4.22
C HIS A 213 0.72 14.83 3.94
N ARG A 214 0.32 14.66 2.68
CA ARG A 214 -1.09 14.69 2.27
C ARG A 214 -1.96 13.66 2.99
N THR A 215 -1.37 12.55 3.42
CA THR A 215 -2.09 11.43 4.06
C THR A 215 -2.30 11.67 5.54
N TYR A 216 -1.42 12.41 6.23
CA TYR A 216 -1.42 12.48 7.70
C TYR A 216 -1.74 13.85 8.28
N LEU A 217 -1.57 14.95 7.53
CA LEU A 217 -1.93 16.29 8.02
C LEU A 217 -3.43 16.39 8.31
N SER A 218 -3.79 16.87 9.51
CA SER A 218 -5.18 17.08 9.91
C SER A 218 -5.91 18.09 9.01
N SER A 219 -5.18 19.08 8.48
CA SER A 219 -5.69 20.05 7.50
C SER A 219 -6.08 19.42 6.15
N ASN A 220 -5.68 18.19 5.92
CA ASN A 220 -5.91 17.46 4.69
C ASN A 220 -7.03 16.40 4.78
N ILE A 221 -7.83 16.45 5.84
CA ILE A 221 -9.09 15.71 5.94
C ILE A 221 -10.09 16.42 5.03
N ARG A 222 -10.33 15.82 3.86
CA ARG A 222 -11.15 16.39 2.78
C ARG A 222 -11.93 15.28 2.09
N ASP A 223 -13.02 15.63 1.42
CA ASP A 223 -13.84 14.71 0.62
C ASP A 223 -13.16 14.37 -0.74
N ILE A 224 -11.88 14.03 -0.69
CA ILE A 224 -11.05 13.68 -1.85
C ILE A 224 -10.20 12.46 -1.49
N ILE A 225 -10.14 11.45 -2.38
CA ILE A 225 -9.28 10.28 -2.19
C ILE A 225 -7.79 10.66 -2.17
N TRP A 226 -6.98 9.81 -1.55
CA TRP A 226 -5.52 9.98 -1.37
C TRP A 226 -5.14 11.27 -0.62
N THR A 227 -6.05 11.75 0.21
CA THR A 227 -5.80 12.73 1.27
C THR A 227 -5.83 12.02 2.63
N ASN A 228 -6.06 12.73 3.72
CA ASN A 228 -6.27 12.11 5.03
C ASN A 228 -7.72 11.56 5.16
N THR A 229 -8.05 10.56 4.32
CA THR A 229 -9.38 9.94 4.26
C THR A 229 -9.69 9.12 5.51
N GLN A 230 -8.70 8.65 6.24
CA GLN A 230 -8.82 7.97 7.53
C GLN A 230 -9.21 8.90 8.69
N SER A 231 -9.35 10.21 8.45
CA SER A 231 -9.73 11.24 9.44
C SER A 231 -8.78 11.34 10.64
N TYR A 232 -7.51 10.96 10.46
CA TYR A 232 -6.50 11.00 11.52
C TYR A 232 -6.19 12.43 11.95
N ARG A 233 -6.15 12.67 13.27
CA ARG A 233 -5.83 13.95 13.88
C ARG A 233 -4.82 13.77 14.99
N ASN A 234 -3.67 14.44 14.85
CA ASN A 234 -2.67 14.51 15.90
C ASN A 234 -1.88 15.82 15.76
N ALA A 235 -2.06 16.74 16.68
CA ALA A 235 -1.42 18.06 16.64
C ALA A 235 0.12 17.99 16.67
N LYS A 236 0.69 16.96 17.33
CA LYS A 236 2.14 16.73 17.34
C LYS A 236 2.63 16.32 15.96
N VAL A 237 1.93 15.42 15.28
CA VAL A 237 2.24 14.99 13.91
C VAL A 237 2.13 16.17 12.94
N ASP A 238 1.07 16.98 13.05
CA ASP A 238 0.90 18.19 12.24
C ASP A 238 2.09 19.14 12.39
N ALA A 239 2.52 19.41 13.64
CA ALA A 239 3.66 20.28 13.90
C ALA A 239 4.98 19.73 13.36
N VAL A 240 5.25 18.44 13.57
CA VAL A 240 6.46 17.78 13.09
C VAL A 240 6.51 17.76 11.56
N LEU A 241 5.41 17.46 10.87
CA LEU A 241 5.37 17.48 9.41
C LEU A 241 5.51 18.89 8.85
N ALA A 242 4.90 19.92 9.48
CA ALA A 242 5.07 21.32 9.08
C ALA A 242 6.55 21.75 9.19
N GLN A 243 7.22 21.39 10.28
CA GLN A 243 8.64 21.67 10.48
C GLN A 243 9.52 20.90 9.47
N ALA A 244 9.28 19.59 9.26
CA ALA A 244 10.01 18.76 8.30
C ALA A 244 9.88 19.26 6.86
N GLY A 245 8.74 19.86 6.53
CA GLY A 245 8.46 20.42 5.18
C GLY A 245 9.31 21.65 4.86
N THR A 246 9.84 22.36 5.85
CA THR A 246 10.64 23.60 5.68
C THR A 246 12.08 23.46 6.15
N GLU A 247 12.43 22.35 6.82
CA GLU A 247 13.80 22.10 7.32
C GLU A 247 14.75 21.82 6.15
N THR A 248 15.86 22.56 6.09
CA THR A 248 16.89 22.44 5.05
C THR A 248 18.11 21.63 5.49
N ASP A 249 18.34 21.49 6.80
CA ASP A 249 19.36 20.61 7.33
C ASP A 249 18.88 19.16 7.22
N GLU A 250 19.59 18.37 6.43
CA GLU A 250 19.18 16.99 6.14
C GLU A 250 19.11 16.09 7.39
N ALA A 251 20.06 16.25 8.33
CA ALA A 251 20.09 15.45 9.55
C ALA A 251 18.90 15.77 10.46
N LYS A 252 18.57 17.05 10.63
CA LYS A 252 17.41 17.49 11.39
C LYS A 252 16.12 17.05 10.71
N ARG A 253 16.05 17.16 9.39
CA ARG A 253 14.90 16.73 8.61
C ARG A 253 14.65 15.22 8.75
N ARG A 254 15.70 14.41 8.72
CA ARG A 254 15.63 12.97 8.98
C ARG A 254 15.12 12.66 10.39
N ALA A 255 15.58 13.40 11.41
CA ALA A 255 15.11 13.23 12.79
C ALA A 255 13.62 13.53 12.93
N LEU A 256 13.13 14.61 12.30
CA LEU A 256 11.72 14.96 12.27
C LEU A 256 10.86 13.86 11.60
N TYR A 257 11.32 13.34 10.47
CA TYR A 257 10.60 12.22 9.82
C TYR A 257 10.68 10.93 10.63
N ALA A 258 11.74 10.69 11.41
CA ALA A 258 11.79 9.56 12.33
C ALA A 258 10.74 9.71 13.45
N GLU A 259 10.64 10.89 14.07
CA GLU A 259 9.63 11.20 15.09
C GLU A 259 8.20 11.05 14.54
N PHE A 260 7.94 11.55 13.34
CA PHE A 260 6.66 11.38 12.66
C PHE A 260 6.31 9.90 12.49
N GLN A 261 7.24 9.09 11.96
CA GLN A 261 7.01 7.68 11.70
C GLN A 261 6.75 6.90 12.99
N GLN A 262 7.49 7.18 14.06
CA GLN A 262 7.29 6.58 15.38
C GLN A 262 5.87 6.88 15.89
N GLN A 263 5.46 8.15 15.86
CA GLN A 263 4.13 8.55 16.34
C GLN A 263 3.00 7.90 15.53
N VAL A 264 3.11 7.90 14.19
CA VAL A 264 2.08 7.33 13.32
C VAL A 264 1.98 5.80 13.48
N THR A 265 3.10 5.11 13.70
CA THR A 265 3.05 3.66 13.93
C THR A 265 2.50 3.31 15.32
N GLU A 266 2.62 4.18 16.33
CA GLU A 266 1.93 4.02 17.63
C GLU A 266 0.43 4.29 17.51
N ASP A 267 0.01 5.39 16.87
CA ASP A 267 -1.39 5.78 16.71
C ASP A 267 -2.14 4.90 15.72
N LEU A 268 -1.43 4.30 14.79
CA LEU A 268 -1.89 3.34 13.80
C LEU A 268 -3.18 3.74 13.05
N PRO A 269 -3.23 4.89 12.40
CA PRO A 269 -4.35 5.22 11.51
C PRO A 269 -4.37 4.33 10.27
N ILE A 270 -3.22 3.74 9.94
CA ILE A 270 -2.99 2.87 8.80
C ILE A 270 -2.06 1.74 9.23
N ASP A 271 -2.42 0.50 8.93
CA ASP A 271 -1.50 -0.64 8.99
C ASP A 271 -0.86 -0.87 7.62
N PHE A 272 0.48 -0.76 7.55
CA PHE A 272 1.26 -0.93 6.34
C PHE A 272 1.46 -2.41 6.07
N LEU A 273 1.02 -2.89 4.90
CA LEU A 273 1.01 -4.31 4.60
C LEU A 273 2.24 -4.73 3.80
N THR A 274 2.42 -4.15 2.60
CA THR A 274 3.52 -4.52 1.71
C THR A 274 4.05 -3.35 0.90
N VAL A 275 5.32 -3.43 0.50
CA VAL A 275 5.86 -2.68 -0.64
C VAL A 275 5.45 -3.43 -1.90
N ILE A 276 4.74 -2.73 -2.81
CA ILE A 276 4.22 -3.34 -4.04
C ILE A 276 5.37 -3.67 -4.97
N PRO A 277 5.45 -4.92 -5.50
CA PRO A 277 6.57 -5.39 -6.30
C PRO A 277 6.46 -4.97 -7.76
N TYR A 278 6.37 -3.67 -8.06
CA TYR A 278 6.34 -3.24 -9.44
C TYR A 278 7.59 -3.61 -10.21
N HIS A 279 7.38 -4.07 -11.43
CA HIS A 279 8.43 -4.40 -12.40
C HIS A 279 8.08 -3.84 -13.78
N THR A 280 9.09 -3.48 -14.53
CA THR A 280 8.99 -3.35 -15.98
C THR A 280 9.39 -4.69 -16.59
N LEU A 281 8.48 -5.28 -17.39
CA LEU A 281 8.76 -6.45 -18.21
C LEU A 281 9.06 -5.97 -19.62
N SER A 282 10.16 -6.40 -20.22
CA SER A 282 10.52 -6.00 -21.57
C SER A 282 11.05 -7.18 -22.41
N SER A 283 10.83 -7.12 -23.71
CA SER A 283 11.54 -8.00 -24.64
C SER A 283 13.05 -7.76 -24.51
N ARG A 284 13.86 -8.80 -24.59
CA ARG A 284 15.31 -8.67 -24.61
C ARG A 284 15.86 -7.88 -25.81
N LYS A 285 15.01 -7.62 -26.81
CA LYS A 285 15.35 -6.78 -27.95
C LYS A 285 15.23 -5.28 -27.65
N VAL A 286 14.63 -4.91 -26.50
CA VAL A 286 14.46 -3.52 -26.09
C VAL A 286 15.57 -3.17 -25.10
N HIS A 287 16.34 -2.15 -25.41
CA HIS A 287 17.47 -1.66 -24.61
C HIS A 287 17.28 -0.19 -24.23
N GLY A 288 17.95 0.26 -23.17
CA GLY A 288 17.96 1.67 -22.76
C GLY A 288 16.62 2.18 -22.23
N LEU A 289 15.76 1.29 -21.67
CA LEU A 289 14.55 1.75 -20.97
C LEU A 289 14.91 2.58 -19.75
N PRO A 290 14.20 3.70 -19.49
CA PRO A 290 14.44 4.53 -18.31
C PRO A 290 14.24 3.75 -17.00
N GLU A 291 15.17 3.92 -16.06
CA GLU A 291 15.17 3.28 -14.75
C GLU A 291 14.98 4.30 -13.60
N GLY A 292 14.53 5.52 -13.90
CA GLY A 292 14.25 6.56 -12.92
C GLY A 292 12.85 6.42 -12.31
N ILE A 293 12.54 7.29 -11.34
CA ILE A 293 11.25 7.32 -10.62
C ILE A 293 10.03 7.44 -11.55
N TRP A 294 10.19 8.07 -12.71
CA TRP A 294 9.12 8.23 -13.70
C TRP A 294 9.03 7.06 -14.68
N GLY A 295 9.99 6.11 -14.63
CA GLY A 295 10.03 4.93 -15.49
C GLY A 295 9.82 5.30 -16.96
N VAL A 296 8.93 4.59 -17.63
CA VAL A 296 8.58 4.82 -19.04
C VAL A 296 7.89 6.15 -19.35
N LEU A 297 7.58 6.96 -18.33
CA LEU A 297 7.13 8.34 -18.51
C LEU A 297 8.30 9.33 -18.66
N SER A 298 9.53 8.85 -18.46
CA SER A 298 10.75 9.59 -18.77
C SER A 298 11.02 9.61 -20.28
N PRO A 299 11.88 10.51 -20.77
CA PRO A 299 12.33 10.48 -22.16
C PRO A 299 12.87 9.11 -22.58
N LEU A 300 12.52 8.66 -23.78
CA LEU A 300 12.91 7.36 -24.35
C LEU A 300 13.99 7.52 -25.45
N ASP A 301 14.75 8.61 -25.40
CA ASP A 301 15.79 8.98 -26.36
C ASP A 301 16.94 7.96 -26.42
N ASP A 302 17.27 7.33 -25.28
CA ASP A 302 18.26 6.26 -25.22
C ASP A 302 17.70 4.84 -25.53
N THR A 303 16.38 4.75 -25.75
CA THR A 303 15.74 3.43 -25.99
C THR A 303 15.89 3.02 -27.46
N TYR A 304 16.32 1.78 -27.70
CA TYR A 304 16.49 1.24 -29.04
C TYR A 304 16.11 -0.25 -29.11
N LEU A 305 15.91 -0.73 -30.33
CA LEU A 305 15.66 -2.13 -30.66
C LEU A 305 16.91 -2.77 -31.28
N GLN A 306 17.24 -3.98 -30.85
CA GLN A 306 18.34 -4.77 -31.40
C GLN A 306 17.86 -6.14 -31.89
#